data_a9256167eab1e24946201c879368912d
#
_entry.id   a9256167eab1e24946201c879368912d
#
_cell.length_a   1.000
_cell.length_b   1.000
_cell.length_c   1.000
_cell.angle_alpha   90.00
_cell.angle_beta   90.00
_cell.angle_gamma   90.00
#
_symmetry.space_group_name_H-M   'P 1'
#
loop_
_entity.id
_entity.type
_entity.pdbx_description
1 polymer ?
#
loop_
_entity_poly.entity_id
_entity_poly.type
_entity_poly.pdbx_seq_one_letter_code
_entity_poly.pdbx_strand_id
1 'polypeptide(L)'
;MITKHFKKFLIAPIVILALGVIFGIVNGGLNLGIDFTGGSIVTIDFQEEFDTAVVQQALDQNGMGDSPIVKSGEGYTQAEIRMRTLDTDELQSTTNNAILEDIKETYPEAEITTVDKVGGVASADLVKNAFLAVAIACGLMLIYIWIRFQLYNGISAVVMLVHDVGIMIAIMCILQIQINSAFIAACLTIIGYSINNTIVIFDRVRDNLKIMNP
;
A
#
# COMPACT_ATOMS: atom_id res chain seq x y z
N MET A 1 9.67 -16.97 -30.13
CA MET A 1 10.90 -16.26 -29.70
C MET A 1 11.02 -16.20 -28.18
N ILE A 2 9.96 -15.92 -27.44
CA ILE A 2 9.90 -15.84 -25.95
C ILE A 2 10.28 -17.19 -25.30
N THR A 3 9.78 -18.30 -25.81
CA THR A 3 10.04 -19.64 -25.28
C THR A 3 11.52 -20.07 -25.29
N LYS A 4 12.32 -19.57 -26.25
CA LYS A 4 13.77 -19.86 -26.32
C LYS A 4 14.58 -19.13 -25.22
N HIS A 5 14.07 -18.03 -24.70
CA HIS A 5 14.74 -17.19 -23.70
C HIS A 5 13.97 -17.11 -22.38
N PHE A 6 13.06 -18.03 -22.13
CA PHE A 6 12.21 -18.09 -20.93
C PHE A 6 12.98 -17.83 -19.62
N LYS A 7 14.16 -18.46 -19.45
CA LYS A 7 14.98 -18.29 -18.26
C LYS A 7 15.43 -16.83 -18.04
N LYS A 8 15.67 -16.07 -19.13
CA LYS A 8 16.08 -14.66 -19.04
C LYS A 8 14.92 -13.76 -18.58
N PHE A 9 13.69 -14.08 -18.98
CA PHE A 9 12.51 -13.34 -18.57
C PHE A 9 12.12 -13.58 -17.11
N LEU A 10 12.51 -14.73 -16.53
CA LEU A 10 12.31 -15.01 -15.10
C LEU A 10 13.26 -14.22 -14.18
N ILE A 11 14.41 -13.77 -14.69
CA ILE A 11 15.41 -13.09 -13.87
C ILE A 11 14.85 -11.76 -13.33
N ALA A 12 14.18 -10.96 -14.17
CA ALA A 12 13.68 -9.65 -13.77
C ALA A 12 12.67 -9.70 -12.60
N PRO A 13 11.60 -10.53 -12.64
CA PRO A 13 10.71 -10.70 -11.50
C PRO A 13 11.40 -11.20 -10.24
N ILE A 14 12.30 -12.18 -10.36
CA ILE A 14 13.04 -12.71 -9.21
C ILE A 14 13.91 -11.61 -8.56
N VAL A 15 14.57 -10.80 -9.37
CA VAL A 15 15.37 -9.68 -8.87
C VAL A 15 14.49 -8.66 -8.16
N ILE A 16 13.32 -8.31 -8.72
CA ILE A 16 12.38 -7.36 -8.08
C ILE A 16 11.90 -7.92 -6.74
N LEU A 17 11.50 -9.19 -6.69
CA LEU A 17 11.06 -9.83 -5.45
C LEU A 17 12.19 -9.86 -4.39
N ALA A 18 13.42 -10.22 -4.81
CA ALA A 18 14.57 -10.22 -3.91
C ALA A 18 14.89 -8.81 -3.37
N LEU A 19 14.87 -7.80 -4.24
CA LEU A 19 15.03 -6.40 -3.83
C LEU A 19 13.91 -5.97 -2.88
N GLY A 20 12.66 -6.31 -3.17
CA GLY A 20 11.53 -6.01 -2.29
C GLY A 20 11.71 -6.58 -0.88
N VAL A 21 12.19 -7.81 -0.76
CA VAL A 21 12.49 -8.44 0.54
C VAL A 21 13.66 -7.70 1.23
N ILE A 22 14.73 -7.40 0.52
CA ILE A 22 15.90 -6.69 1.08
C ILE A 22 15.47 -5.30 1.60
N PHE A 23 14.78 -4.51 0.77
CA PHE A 23 14.31 -3.18 1.17
C PHE A 23 13.27 -3.26 2.29
N GLY A 24 12.40 -4.26 2.29
CA GLY A 24 11.46 -4.50 3.40
C GLY A 24 12.18 -4.75 4.73
N ILE A 25 13.29 -5.49 4.73
CA ILE A 25 14.10 -5.74 5.94
C ILE A 25 14.85 -4.46 6.36
N VAL A 26 15.48 -3.77 5.41
CA VAL A 26 16.30 -2.56 5.68
C VAL A 26 15.44 -1.42 6.22
N ASN A 27 14.24 -1.24 5.67
CA ASN A 27 13.33 -0.16 6.06
C ASN A 27 12.39 -0.51 7.22
N GLY A 28 12.56 -1.67 7.85
CA GLY A 28 11.73 -2.09 8.99
C GLY A 28 10.33 -2.56 8.61
N GLY A 29 10.08 -2.88 7.32
CA GLY A 29 8.81 -3.43 6.83
C GLY A 29 8.14 -2.60 5.74
N LEU A 30 6.82 -2.78 5.64
CA LEU A 30 5.95 -2.02 4.74
C LEU A 30 5.60 -0.66 5.36
N ASN A 31 5.54 0.39 4.54
CA ASN A 31 5.04 1.69 4.97
C ASN A 31 3.50 1.64 5.07
N LEU A 32 3.00 1.21 6.23
CA LEU A 32 1.56 1.07 6.49
C LEU A 32 0.93 2.43 6.81
N GLY A 33 -0.22 2.72 6.22
CA GLY A 33 -1.03 3.90 6.51
C GLY A 33 -1.81 3.78 7.83
N ILE A 34 -2.39 4.89 8.26
CA ILE A 34 -3.23 4.94 9.47
C ILE A 34 -4.45 4.04 9.40
N ASP A 35 -4.90 3.66 8.21
CA ASP A 35 -5.97 2.68 8.01
C ASP A 35 -5.62 1.33 8.64
N PHE A 36 -4.33 0.98 8.71
CA PHE A 36 -3.84 -0.30 9.21
C PHE A 36 -3.16 -0.20 10.57
N THR A 37 -2.53 0.94 10.87
CA THR A 37 -1.81 1.16 12.14
C THR A 37 -2.65 1.87 13.19
N GLY A 38 -3.74 2.51 12.78
CA GLY A 38 -4.38 3.55 13.57
C GLY A 38 -3.52 4.82 13.62
N GLY A 39 -4.10 5.91 14.03
CA GLY A 39 -3.40 7.19 14.13
C GLY A 39 -4.19 8.35 13.56
N SER A 40 -3.56 9.50 13.47
CA SER A 40 -4.09 10.67 12.78
C SER A 40 -3.10 11.22 11.77
N ILE A 41 -3.62 11.77 10.67
CA ILE A 41 -2.85 12.57 9.72
C ILE A 41 -3.35 14.01 9.86
N VAL A 42 -2.44 14.92 10.16
CA VAL A 42 -2.72 16.35 10.16
C VAL A 42 -2.01 16.94 8.95
N THR A 43 -2.79 17.57 8.07
CA THR A 43 -2.25 18.29 6.92
C THR A 43 -2.22 19.76 7.23
N ILE A 44 -1.02 20.36 7.16
CA ILE A 44 -0.78 21.78 7.36
C ILE A 44 -0.39 22.38 6.02
N ASP A 45 -1.09 23.42 5.57
CA ASP A 45 -0.74 24.19 4.38
C ASP A 45 0.03 25.43 4.82
N PHE A 46 1.21 25.61 4.24
CA PHE A 46 2.11 26.74 4.52
C PHE A 46 1.96 27.87 3.50
N GLN A 47 1.21 27.62 2.40
CA GLN A 47 1.05 28.54 1.26
C GLN A 47 2.38 28.91 0.54
N GLU A 48 3.50 28.43 1.04
CA GLU A 48 4.83 28.59 0.50
C GLU A 48 5.69 27.35 0.73
N GLU A 49 6.85 27.27 0.12
CA GLU A 49 7.79 26.18 0.38
C GLU A 49 8.33 26.29 1.81
N PHE A 50 8.28 25.20 2.57
CA PHE A 50 8.65 25.19 3.98
C PHE A 50 9.86 24.28 4.26
N ASP A 51 10.56 24.55 5.38
CA ASP A 51 11.61 23.68 5.90
C ASP A 51 11.03 22.65 6.87
N THR A 52 11.26 21.37 6.56
CA THR A 52 10.85 20.26 7.42
C THR A 52 11.49 20.30 8.81
N ALA A 53 12.65 20.97 8.97
CA ALA A 53 13.31 21.11 10.26
C ALA A 53 12.49 21.94 11.25
N VAL A 54 11.77 22.97 10.79
CA VAL A 54 10.88 23.78 11.64
C VAL A 54 9.71 22.92 12.13
N VAL A 55 9.10 22.14 11.22
CA VAL A 55 8.01 21.23 11.58
C VAL A 55 8.48 20.16 12.57
N GLN A 56 9.67 19.60 12.33
CA GLN A 56 10.26 18.60 13.23
C GLN A 56 10.52 19.18 14.62
N GLN A 57 11.02 20.39 14.71
CA GLN A 57 11.23 21.08 15.99
C GLN A 57 9.92 21.29 16.76
N ALA A 58 8.86 21.72 16.09
CA ALA A 58 7.53 21.89 16.70
C ALA A 58 6.98 20.54 17.21
N LEU A 59 7.18 19.46 16.45
CA LEU A 59 6.80 18.11 16.88
C LEU A 59 7.59 17.64 18.09
N ASP A 60 8.90 17.86 18.12
CA ASP A 60 9.78 17.48 19.23
C ASP A 60 9.34 18.20 20.52
N GLN A 61 9.03 19.48 20.46
CA GLN A 61 8.56 20.29 21.60
C GLN A 61 7.23 19.78 22.18
N ASN A 62 6.36 19.26 21.30
CA ASN A 62 5.04 18.74 21.68
C ASN A 62 5.03 17.22 21.95
N GLY A 63 6.20 16.57 22.05
CA GLY A 63 6.32 15.15 22.36
C GLY A 63 5.86 14.22 21.22
N MET A 64 5.86 14.72 20.00
CA MET A 64 5.49 14.03 18.75
C MET A 64 6.67 13.88 17.79
N GLY A 65 7.91 13.95 18.28
CA GLY A 65 9.12 13.92 17.45
C GLY A 65 9.31 12.68 16.58
N ASP A 66 8.69 11.55 16.95
CA ASP A 66 8.72 10.31 16.16
C ASP A 66 7.73 10.32 14.98
N SER A 67 7.01 11.42 14.75
CA SER A 67 5.99 11.53 13.72
C SER A 67 6.60 11.78 12.34
N PRO A 68 6.37 10.89 11.35
CA PRO A 68 6.85 11.11 9.99
C PRO A 68 6.20 12.34 9.36
N ILE A 69 7.03 13.15 8.68
CA ILE A 69 6.59 14.33 7.92
C ILE A 69 6.75 14.00 6.44
N VAL A 70 5.69 14.19 5.66
CA VAL A 70 5.71 14.02 4.20
C VAL A 70 5.32 15.34 3.55
N LYS A 71 6.17 15.86 2.66
CA LYS A 71 5.83 17.02 1.84
C LYS A 71 4.82 16.62 0.76
N SER A 72 3.73 17.36 0.63
CA SER A 72 2.65 17.14 -0.34
C SER A 72 2.14 18.46 -0.93
N GLY A 73 1.11 18.40 -1.76
CA GLY A 73 0.55 19.58 -2.44
C GLY A 73 1.35 20.04 -3.65
N GLU A 74 0.75 20.95 -4.44
CA GLU A 74 1.43 21.58 -5.56
C GLU A 74 2.55 22.51 -5.04
N GLY A 75 3.78 22.29 -5.50
CA GLY A 75 4.94 23.06 -5.06
C GLY A 75 5.49 22.67 -3.68
N TYR A 76 5.04 21.54 -3.11
CA TYR A 76 5.46 21.08 -1.77
C TYR A 76 5.15 22.08 -0.64
N THR A 77 4.01 22.73 -0.75
CA THR A 77 3.54 23.73 0.23
C THR A 77 2.82 23.12 1.41
N GLN A 78 2.54 21.81 1.40
CA GLN A 78 1.80 21.13 2.45
C GLN A 78 2.66 20.09 3.17
N ALA A 79 2.49 19.99 4.49
CA ALA A 79 3.04 18.92 5.31
C ALA A 79 1.94 17.98 5.78
N GLU A 80 2.06 16.70 5.46
CA GLU A 80 1.27 15.63 6.06
C GLU A 80 2.06 15.03 7.23
N ILE A 81 1.55 15.21 8.44
CA ILE A 81 2.16 14.76 9.68
C ILE A 81 1.36 13.58 10.21
N ARG A 82 1.99 12.41 10.31
CA ARG A 82 1.36 11.22 10.87
C ARG A 82 1.67 11.11 12.34
N MET A 83 0.64 11.24 13.16
CA MET A 83 0.77 11.18 14.61
C MET A 83 0.05 9.97 15.18
N ARG A 84 0.55 9.46 16.33
CA ARG A 84 -0.18 8.46 17.10
C ARG A 84 -1.51 9.05 17.60
N THR A 85 -2.53 8.20 17.73
CA THR A 85 -3.79 8.61 18.36
C THR A 85 -3.56 8.89 19.84
N LEU A 86 -4.00 10.05 20.31
CA LEU A 86 -4.03 10.39 21.72
C LEU A 86 -5.35 9.92 22.36
N ASP A 87 -5.36 9.80 23.69
CA ASP A 87 -6.43 9.17 24.47
C ASP A 87 -7.79 9.87 24.31
N THR A 88 -7.77 11.19 24.10
CA THR A 88 -9.00 11.98 23.92
C THR A 88 -8.89 12.90 22.72
N ASP A 89 -10.06 13.22 22.11
CA ASP A 89 -10.13 14.14 20.99
C ASP A 89 -9.75 15.58 21.40
N GLU A 90 -10.01 15.95 22.66
CA GLU A 90 -9.61 17.25 23.21
C GLU A 90 -8.09 17.37 23.29
N LEU A 91 -7.41 16.30 23.76
CA LEU A 91 -5.95 16.27 23.85
C LEU A 91 -5.33 16.31 22.44
N GLN A 92 -5.91 15.57 21.48
CA GLN A 92 -5.46 15.60 20.09
C GLN A 92 -5.57 17.00 19.51
N SER A 93 -6.74 17.66 19.67
CA SER A 93 -6.96 19.02 19.16
C SER A 93 -6.04 20.05 19.83
N THR A 94 -5.83 19.93 21.13
CA THR A 94 -4.92 20.81 21.89
C THR A 94 -3.49 20.64 21.40
N THR A 95 -3.03 19.41 21.20
CA THR A 95 -1.68 19.12 20.68
C THR A 95 -1.51 19.63 19.25
N ASN A 96 -2.50 19.41 18.38
CA ASN A 96 -2.46 19.91 17.01
C ASN A 96 -2.37 21.44 16.96
N ASN A 97 -3.13 22.14 17.81
CA ASN A 97 -3.10 23.59 17.89
C ASN A 97 -1.76 24.10 18.45
N ALA A 98 -1.19 23.45 19.46
CA ALA A 98 0.11 23.80 20.00
C ALA A 98 1.22 23.67 18.94
N ILE A 99 1.23 22.55 18.18
CA ILE A 99 2.16 22.36 17.06
C ILE A 99 1.98 23.47 16.01
N LEU A 100 0.73 23.82 15.68
CA LEU A 100 0.45 24.88 14.73
C LEU A 100 0.93 26.25 15.23
N GLU A 101 0.75 26.56 16.52
CA GLU A 101 1.24 27.81 17.12
C GLU A 101 2.76 27.92 17.04
N ASP A 102 3.49 26.85 17.37
CA ASP A 102 4.95 26.82 17.26
C ASP A 102 5.41 27.00 15.80
N ILE A 103 4.70 26.40 14.84
CA ILE A 103 4.97 26.56 13.40
C ILE A 103 4.71 28.00 12.95
N LYS A 104 3.64 28.64 13.46
CA LYS A 104 3.27 30.02 13.12
C LYS A 104 4.28 31.07 13.56
N GLU A 105 5.15 30.76 14.51
CA GLU A 105 6.27 31.64 14.83
C GLU A 105 7.18 31.89 13.61
N THR A 106 7.34 30.90 12.74
CA THR A 106 8.16 30.98 11.53
C THR A 106 7.33 31.19 10.25
N TYR A 107 6.14 30.55 10.19
CA TYR A 107 5.22 30.58 9.04
C TYR A 107 3.84 31.10 9.49
N PRO A 108 3.61 32.41 9.57
CA PRO A 108 2.38 32.99 10.12
C PRO A 108 1.10 32.60 9.38
N GLU A 109 1.19 32.33 8.07
CA GLU A 109 0.06 31.96 7.22
C GLU A 109 -0.24 30.43 7.24
N ALA A 110 0.52 29.65 8.02
CA ALA A 110 0.29 28.20 8.13
C ALA A 110 -1.06 27.90 8.74
N GLU A 111 -1.79 26.97 8.14
CA GLU A 111 -3.11 26.55 8.64
C GLU A 111 -3.31 25.02 8.55
N ILE A 112 -4.07 24.45 9.49
CA ILE A 112 -4.49 23.06 9.42
C ILE A 112 -5.63 22.95 8.40
N THR A 113 -5.39 22.24 7.30
CA THR A 113 -6.37 22.04 6.23
C THR A 113 -7.26 20.83 6.51
N THR A 114 -6.65 19.70 6.90
CA THR A 114 -7.39 18.48 7.20
C THR A 114 -6.82 17.75 8.41
N VAL A 115 -7.70 17.06 9.14
CA VAL A 115 -7.33 16.13 10.21
C VAL A 115 -8.09 14.83 9.99
N ASP A 116 -7.38 13.82 9.48
CA ASP A 116 -7.91 12.47 9.30
C ASP A 116 -7.53 11.62 10.52
N LYS A 117 -8.50 10.89 11.08
CA LYS A 117 -8.27 10.05 12.26
C LYS A 117 -8.85 8.66 12.07
N VAL A 118 -8.05 7.65 12.37
CA VAL A 118 -8.49 6.25 12.41
C VAL A 118 -8.19 5.66 13.77
N GLY A 119 -9.24 5.32 14.51
CA GLY A 119 -9.09 4.68 15.81
C GLY A 119 -8.53 3.26 15.68
N GLY A 120 -7.76 2.79 16.67
CA GLY A 120 -7.10 1.48 16.64
C GLY A 120 -8.07 0.30 16.47
N VAL A 121 -9.29 0.38 17.00
CA VAL A 121 -10.32 -0.66 16.79
C VAL A 121 -10.77 -0.69 15.34
N ALA A 122 -11.02 0.49 14.75
CA ALA A 122 -11.43 0.59 13.35
C ALA A 122 -10.35 0.10 12.40
N SER A 123 -9.07 0.42 12.67
CA SER A 123 -7.95 -0.07 11.85
C SER A 123 -7.79 -1.60 11.95
N ALA A 124 -7.95 -2.19 13.13
CA ALA A 124 -7.91 -3.64 13.31
C ALA A 124 -9.03 -4.35 12.53
N ASP A 125 -10.23 -3.80 12.54
CA ASP A 125 -11.36 -4.32 11.75
C ASP A 125 -11.11 -4.16 10.24
N LEU A 126 -10.54 -3.05 9.80
CA LEU A 126 -10.16 -2.85 8.40
C LEU A 126 -9.13 -3.89 7.95
N VAL A 127 -8.07 -4.12 8.72
CA VAL A 127 -7.05 -5.15 8.44
C VAL A 127 -7.71 -6.52 8.32
N LYS A 128 -8.51 -6.92 9.31
CA LYS A 128 -9.19 -8.21 9.33
C LYS A 128 -10.09 -8.39 8.10
N ASN A 129 -10.91 -7.38 7.80
CA ASN A 129 -11.85 -7.42 6.68
C ASN A 129 -11.12 -7.41 5.34
N ALA A 130 -10.01 -6.69 5.20
CA ALA A 130 -9.17 -6.69 4.00
C ALA A 130 -8.60 -8.08 3.72
N PHE A 131 -7.99 -8.73 4.72
CA PHE A 131 -7.50 -10.10 4.58
C PHE A 131 -8.60 -11.09 4.26
N LEU A 132 -9.76 -10.96 4.91
CA LEU A 132 -10.92 -11.83 4.66
C LEU A 132 -11.44 -11.65 3.23
N ALA A 133 -11.55 -10.42 2.75
CA ALA A 133 -12.01 -10.13 1.39
C ALA A 133 -11.07 -10.74 0.33
N VAL A 134 -9.74 -10.57 0.50
CA VAL A 134 -8.74 -11.17 -0.39
C VAL A 134 -8.81 -12.70 -0.33
N ALA A 135 -8.90 -13.29 0.86
CA ALA A 135 -8.99 -14.73 1.02
C ALA A 135 -10.25 -15.33 0.36
N ILE A 136 -11.41 -14.68 0.55
CA ILE A 136 -12.67 -15.10 -0.09
C ILE A 136 -12.57 -14.97 -1.61
N ALA A 137 -12.08 -13.83 -2.12
CA ALA A 137 -11.90 -13.62 -3.55
C ALA A 137 -11.00 -14.68 -4.17
N CYS A 138 -9.82 -14.93 -3.58
CA CYS A 138 -8.90 -15.98 -4.03
C CYS A 138 -9.55 -17.37 -3.96
N GLY A 139 -10.25 -17.69 -2.88
CA GLY A 139 -10.94 -18.97 -2.71
C GLY A 139 -11.99 -19.23 -3.78
N LEU A 140 -12.86 -18.25 -4.03
CA LEU A 140 -13.89 -18.34 -5.07
C LEU A 140 -13.26 -18.49 -6.47
N MET A 141 -12.19 -17.77 -6.74
CA MET A 141 -11.45 -17.86 -8.00
C MET A 141 -10.82 -19.25 -8.18
N LEU A 142 -10.24 -19.82 -7.13
CA LEU A 142 -9.67 -21.18 -7.18
C LEU A 142 -10.74 -22.23 -7.45
N ILE A 143 -11.89 -22.13 -6.79
CA ILE A 143 -13.03 -23.03 -7.02
C ILE A 143 -13.49 -22.93 -8.46
N TYR A 144 -13.63 -21.72 -9.01
CA TYR A 144 -13.99 -21.50 -10.41
C TYR A 144 -13.00 -22.15 -11.38
N ILE A 145 -11.69 -21.95 -11.17
CA ILE A 145 -10.65 -22.50 -12.03
C ILE A 145 -10.64 -24.03 -11.93
N TRP A 146 -10.83 -24.60 -10.73
CA TRP A 146 -10.88 -26.04 -10.54
C TRP A 146 -12.05 -26.68 -11.27
N ILE A 147 -13.25 -26.08 -11.21
CA ILE A 147 -14.44 -26.57 -11.92
C ILE A 147 -14.27 -26.43 -13.43
N ARG A 148 -13.67 -25.34 -13.89
CA ARG A 148 -13.59 -24.98 -15.31
C ARG A 148 -12.42 -25.62 -16.06
N PHE A 149 -11.31 -25.88 -15.36
CA PHE A 149 -10.04 -26.35 -15.90
C PHE A 149 -9.50 -27.57 -15.12
N GLN A 150 -8.42 -28.17 -15.65
CA GLN A 150 -7.73 -29.26 -14.98
C GLN A 150 -6.94 -28.74 -13.76
N LEU A 151 -6.72 -29.62 -12.77
CA LEU A 151 -6.02 -29.28 -11.52
C LEU A 151 -4.66 -28.60 -11.73
N TYR A 152 -3.88 -29.04 -12.71
CA TYR A 152 -2.56 -28.46 -13.02
C TYR A 152 -2.67 -27.00 -13.47
N ASN A 153 -3.71 -26.64 -14.22
CA ASN A 153 -3.97 -25.26 -14.62
C ASN A 153 -4.34 -24.41 -13.41
N GLY A 154 -5.10 -24.97 -12.45
CA GLY A 154 -5.42 -24.31 -11.19
C GLY A 154 -4.17 -23.97 -10.39
N ILE A 155 -3.24 -24.90 -10.23
CA ILE A 155 -1.96 -24.67 -9.52
C ILE A 155 -1.15 -23.57 -10.23
N SER A 156 -1.06 -23.62 -11.55
CA SER A 156 -0.35 -22.60 -12.34
C SER A 156 -0.96 -21.20 -12.15
N ALA A 157 -2.30 -21.11 -12.11
CA ALA A 157 -2.99 -19.85 -11.87
C ALA A 157 -2.69 -19.26 -10.48
N VAL A 158 -2.64 -20.11 -9.44
CA VAL A 158 -2.27 -19.68 -8.07
C VAL A 158 -0.85 -19.13 -8.04
N VAL A 159 0.10 -19.84 -8.66
CA VAL A 159 1.50 -19.40 -8.70
C VAL A 159 1.63 -18.05 -9.40
N MET A 160 0.91 -17.86 -10.52
CA MET A 160 0.89 -16.55 -11.22
C MET A 160 0.30 -15.45 -10.34
N LEU A 161 -0.78 -15.74 -9.64
CA LEU A 161 -1.42 -14.78 -8.74
C LEU A 161 -0.50 -14.34 -7.60
N VAL A 162 0.14 -15.30 -6.95
CA VAL A 162 1.12 -15.03 -5.87
C VAL A 162 2.30 -14.21 -6.41
N HIS A 163 2.75 -14.52 -7.62
CA HIS A 163 3.80 -13.77 -8.30
C HIS A 163 3.37 -12.31 -8.53
N ASP A 164 2.20 -12.06 -9.12
CA ASP A 164 1.75 -10.72 -9.49
C ASP A 164 1.51 -9.83 -8.26
N VAL A 165 0.84 -10.37 -7.23
CA VAL A 165 0.66 -9.69 -5.95
C VAL A 165 2.02 -9.48 -5.25
N GLY A 166 2.90 -10.47 -5.31
CA GLY A 166 4.25 -10.37 -4.76
C GLY A 166 5.09 -9.26 -5.39
N ILE A 167 5.05 -9.12 -6.71
CA ILE A 167 5.73 -8.04 -7.43
C ILE A 167 5.19 -6.68 -7.02
N MET A 168 3.86 -6.55 -6.90
CA MET A 168 3.24 -5.31 -6.47
C MET A 168 3.69 -4.92 -5.05
N ILE A 169 3.66 -5.86 -4.11
CA ILE A 169 4.14 -5.63 -2.73
C ILE A 169 5.64 -5.30 -2.73
N ALA A 170 6.45 -6.00 -3.54
CA ALA A 170 7.89 -5.71 -3.64
C ALA A 170 8.17 -4.28 -4.11
N ILE A 171 7.42 -3.80 -5.11
CA ILE A 171 7.55 -2.42 -5.60
C ILE A 171 7.18 -1.41 -4.50
N MET A 172 6.08 -1.67 -3.74
CA MET A 172 5.70 -0.82 -2.62
C MET A 172 6.79 -0.77 -1.53
N CYS A 173 7.44 -1.92 -1.22
CA CYS A 173 8.57 -1.97 -0.30
C CYS A 173 9.78 -1.17 -0.79
N ILE A 174 10.12 -1.29 -2.09
CA ILE A 174 11.28 -0.61 -2.68
C ILE A 174 11.08 0.91 -2.69
N LEU A 175 9.90 1.35 -3.12
CA LEU A 175 9.57 2.77 -3.26
C LEU A 175 9.06 3.41 -1.97
N GLN A 176 8.85 2.62 -0.90
CA GLN A 176 8.28 3.06 0.37
C GLN A 176 6.94 3.81 0.20
N ILE A 177 6.17 3.46 -0.82
CA ILE A 177 4.84 4.02 -1.03
C ILE A 177 3.91 3.52 0.07
N GLN A 178 3.10 4.41 0.60
CA GLN A 178 2.16 4.10 1.68
C GLN A 178 1.08 3.11 1.24
N ILE A 179 0.90 2.07 2.04
CA ILE A 179 -0.16 1.07 1.90
C ILE A 179 -1.36 1.50 2.75
N ASN A 180 -2.47 1.80 2.08
CA ASN A 180 -3.74 2.21 2.67
C ASN A 180 -4.90 1.34 2.15
N SER A 181 -6.14 1.67 2.50
CA SER A 181 -7.33 0.94 2.04
C SER A 181 -7.46 0.91 0.51
N ALA A 182 -7.06 1.98 -0.19
CA ALA A 182 -7.08 2.02 -1.65
C ALA A 182 -6.13 0.99 -2.28
N PHE A 183 -5.01 0.69 -1.62
CA PHE A 183 -4.10 -0.37 -2.05
C PHE A 183 -4.77 -1.75 -2.05
N ILE A 184 -5.63 -2.05 -1.06
CA ILE A 184 -6.38 -3.32 -1.03
C ILE A 184 -7.33 -3.42 -2.22
N ALA A 185 -8.01 -2.33 -2.58
CA ALA A 185 -8.85 -2.28 -3.77
C ALA A 185 -8.03 -2.50 -5.06
N ALA A 186 -6.83 -1.91 -5.14
CA ALA A 186 -5.90 -2.13 -6.24
C ALA A 186 -5.43 -3.60 -6.31
N CYS A 187 -5.12 -4.23 -5.17
CA CYS A 187 -4.80 -5.66 -5.10
C CYS A 187 -5.92 -6.52 -5.68
N LEU A 188 -7.16 -6.31 -5.24
CA LEU A 188 -8.31 -7.06 -5.72
C LEU A 188 -8.51 -6.87 -7.23
N THR A 189 -8.27 -5.67 -7.74
CA THR A 189 -8.34 -5.36 -9.17
C THR A 189 -7.27 -6.13 -9.95
N ILE A 190 -6.01 -6.12 -9.50
CA ILE A 190 -4.91 -6.85 -10.13
C ILE A 190 -5.17 -8.36 -10.12
N ILE A 191 -5.65 -8.89 -8.99
CA ILE A 191 -6.06 -10.30 -8.86
C ILE A 191 -7.09 -10.64 -9.94
N GLY A 192 -8.13 -9.80 -10.11
CA GLY A 192 -9.18 -10.01 -11.11
C GLY A 192 -8.63 -9.99 -12.54
N TYR A 193 -7.78 -9.03 -12.89
CA TYR A 193 -7.17 -8.95 -14.22
C TYR A 193 -6.19 -10.08 -14.50
N SER A 194 -5.35 -10.45 -13.54
CA SER A 194 -4.37 -11.54 -13.66
C SER A 194 -5.07 -12.87 -13.94
N ILE A 195 -6.12 -13.18 -13.17
CA ILE A 195 -6.89 -14.42 -13.39
C ILE A 195 -7.61 -14.40 -14.73
N ASN A 196 -8.23 -13.29 -15.11
CA ASN A 196 -8.91 -13.18 -16.41
C ASN A 196 -7.95 -13.48 -17.57
N ASN A 197 -6.75 -12.90 -17.54
CA ASN A 197 -5.72 -13.17 -18.55
C ASN A 197 -5.29 -14.63 -18.56
N THR A 198 -5.10 -15.24 -17.38
CA THR A 198 -4.72 -16.63 -17.22
C THR A 198 -5.79 -17.58 -17.78
N ILE A 199 -7.08 -17.30 -17.53
CA ILE A 199 -8.20 -18.06 -18.06
C ILE A 199 -8.23 -18.03 -19.58
N VAL A 200 -8.03 -16.86 -20.20
CA VAL A 200 -8.00 -16.72 -21.67
C VAL A 200 -6.86 -17.54 -22.27
N ILE A 201 -5.69 -17.53 -21.65
CA ILE A 201 -4.54 -18.35 -22.10
C ILE A 201 -4.87 -19.84 -21.98
N PHE A 202 -5.46 -20.30 -20.86
CA PHE A 202 -5.80 -21.70 -20.66
C PHE A 202 -6.89 -22.18 -21.62
N ASP A 203 -7.91 -21.37 -21.91
CA ASP A 203 -8.92 -21.70 -22.93
C ASP A 203 -8.26 -21.88 -24.30
N ARG A 204 -7.35 -20.98 -24.67
CA ARG A 204 -6.63 -21.08 -25.95
C ARG A 204 -5.74 -22.32 -26.06
N VAL A 205 -5.03 -22.65 -24.97
CA VAL A 205 -4.21 -23.87 -24.89
C VAL A 205 -5.10 -25.11 -25.03
N ARG A 206 -6.22 -25.15 -24.34
CA ARG A 206 -7.18 -26.27 -24.40
C ARG A 206 -7.73 -26.47 -25.81
N ASP A 207 -8.12 -25.38 -26.49
CA ASP A 207 -8.66 -25.47 -27.84
C ASP A 207 -7.59 -25.91 -28.85
N ASN A 208 -6.36 -25.42 -28.72
CA ASN A 208 -5.26 -25.89 -29.57
C ASN A 208 -4.93 -27.36 -29.35
N LEU A 209 -4.97 -27.87 -28.11
CA LEU A 209 -4.74 -29.27 -27.82
C LEU A 209 -5.77 -30.19 -28.47
N LYS A 210 -7.04 -29.78 -28.57
CA LYS A 210 -8.09 -30.55 -29.29
C LYS A 210 -7.81 -30.66 -30.79
N ILE A 211 -7.17 -29.65 -31.39
CA ILE A 211 -6.84 -29.62 -32.80
C ILE A 211 -5.57 -30.49 -33.06
N MET A 212 -4.63 -30.46 -32.14
CA MET A 212 -3.33 -31.17 -32.28
C MET A 212 -3.41 -32.67 -31.96
N ASN A 213 -4.36 -33.08 -31.12
CA ASN A 213 -4.67 -34.47 -30.76
C ASN A 213 -6.15 -34.75 -31.03
N PRO A 214 -6.58 -34.98 -32.29
CA PRO A 214 -7.94 -35.32 -32.64
C PRO A 214 -8.40 -36.68 -32.12
#